data_aee10634c5c162e577c6f08cd6c7b07c
#
_entry.id   aee10634c5c162e577c6f08cd6c7b07c
#
_cell.length_a   1.000
_cell.length_b   1.000
_cell.length_c   1.000
_cell.angle_alpha   90.00
_cell.angle_beta   90.00
_cell.angle_gamma   90.00
#
_symmetry.space_group_name_H-M   'P 1'
#
loop_
_entity.id
_entity.type
_entity.pdbx_description
1 polymer ?
#
loop_
_entity_poly.entity_id
_entity_poly.type
_entity_poly.pdbx_seq_one_letter_code
_entity_poly.pdbx_strand_id
1 'polypeptide(L)'
;MLRTGKEHLESLRDGRVVHIGSEKVTDVTSHPAFRNAAATVAAIYDMKADPANRDTLSYEEDGGRHSIYFLRPRTRDDLQRRMVGHRMIAELTFGMFGRSPDHVASFVTGMAMKPDALPAPCAHADNLLRYYRHIRDNDAYVVYAVVPPQAAR
;
A
#
# COMPACT_ATOMS: atom_id res chain seq x y z
N MET A 1 -3.44 -12.84 0.34
CA MET A 1 -4.81 -12.75 0.94
C MET A 1 -5.05 -11.29 1.32
N LEU A 2 -6.27 -10.75 1.10
CA LEU A 2 -6.58 -9.38 1.52
C LEU A 2 -6.60 -9.30 3.05
N ARG A 3 -5.98 -8.26 3.59
CA ARG A 3 -5.95 -7.97 5.03
C ARG A 3 -7.19 -7.20 5.43
N THR A 4 -7.64 -7.40 6.66
CA THR A 4 -8.67 -6.60 7.32
C THR A 4 -8.06 -5.39 8.02
N GLY A 5 -8.88 -4.40 8.35
CA GLY A 5 -8.45 -3.25 9.15
C GLY A 5 -7.93 -3.65 10.53
N LYS A 6 -8.54 -4.68 11.15
CA LYS A 6 -8.05 -5.23 12.41
C LYS A 6 -6.63 -5.79 12.28
N GLU A 7 -6.37 -6.60 11.25
CA GLU A 7 -5.04 -7.16 10.99
C GLU A 7 -4.02 -6.06 10.67
N HIS A 8 -4.45 -5.00 9.95
CA HIS A 8 -3.60 -3.84 9.75
C HIS A 8 -3.22 -3.15 11.06
N LEU A 9 -4.19 -2.82 11.92
CA LEU A 9 -3.92 -2.19 13.22
C LEU A 9 -3.01 -3.04 14.10
N GLU A 10 -3.22 -4.35 14.12
CA GLU A 10 -2.35 -5.26 14.87
C GLU A 10 -0.93 -5.27 14.34
N SER A 11 -0.75 -5.19 13.03
CA SER A 11 0.58 -5.15 12.41
C SER A 11 1.37 -3.86 12.71
N LEU A 12 0.72 -2.82 13.20
CA LEU A 12 1.40 -1.59 13.65
C LEU A 12 2.04 -1.72 15.04
N ARG A 13 1.73 -2.79 15.77
CA ARG A 13 2.32 -3.13 17.08
C ARG A 13 3.58 -4.00 16.93
N ASP A 14 4.46 -3.60 16.07
CA ASP A 14 5.65 -4.36 15.66
C ASP A 14 6.91 -4.05 16.48
N GLY A 15 6.76 -3.35 17.60
CA GLY A 15 7.87 -2.98 18.49
C GLY A 15 8.65 -1.74 18.05
N ARG A 16 8.20 -1.04 17.00
CA ARG A 16 8.83 0.23 16.57
C ARG A 16 8.82 1.27 17.67
N VAL A 17 9.86 2.07 17.72
CA VAL A 17 9.97 3.19 18.64
C VAL A 17 9.60 4.47 17.90
N VAL A 18 8.55 5.13 18.37
CA VAL A 18 8.05 6.39 17.80
C VAL A 18 8.13 7.49 18.85
N HIS A 19 8.61 8.66 18.44
CA HIS A 19 8.65 9.85 19.28
C HIS A 19 7.93 11.02 18.61
N ILE A 20 7.23 11.83 19.43
CA ILE A 20 6.72 13.14 19.05
C ILE A 20 7.36 14.16 19.99
N GLY A 21 8.30 14.96 19.48
CA GLY A 21 9.12 15.78 20.34
C GLY A 21 9.86 14.92 21.38
N SER A 22 9.63 15.17 22.66
CA SER A 22 10.19 14.40 23.78
C SER A 22 9.32 13.23 24.23
N GLU A 23 8.08 13.11 23.72
CA GLU A 23 7.16 12.06 24.11
C GLU A 23 7.46 10.76 23.37
N LYS A 24 7.59 9.65 24.09
CA LYS A 24 7.65 8.30 23.52
C LYS A 24 6.23 7.76 23.39
N VAL A 25 5.82 7.50 22.15
CA VAL A 25 4.53 6.91 21.83
C VAL A 25 4.54 5.42 22.12
N THR A 26 3.65 4.95 22.99
CA THR A 26 3.56 3.52 23.37
C THR A 26 2.79 2.68 22.34
N ASP A 27 1.71 3.23 21.78
CA ASP A 27 0.89 2.56 20.76
C ASP A 27 0.34 3.58 19.77
N VAL A 28 0.80 3.50 18.52
CA VAL A 28 0.38 4.39 17.43
C VAL A 28 -1.10 4.21 17.06
N THR A 29 -1.71 3.08 17.38
CA THR A 29 -3.12 2.80 17.06
C THR A 29 -4.10 3.52 17.99
N SER A 30 -3.66 3.89 19.19
CA SER A 30 -4.48 4.55 20.22
C SER A 30 -4.03 5.99 20.52
N HIS A 31 -2.79 6.34 20.18
CA HIS A 31 -2.25 7.66 20.47
C HIS A 31 -3.01 8.77 19.74
N PRO A 32 -3.38 9.90 20.41
CA PRO A 32 -4.22 10.96 19.83
C PRO A 32 -3.71 11.52 18.49
N ALA A 33 -2.40 11.63 18.31
CA ALA A 33 -1.80 12.15 17.08
C ALA A 33 -1.90 11.18 15.88
N PHE A 34 -2.06 9.88 16.12
CA PHE A 34 -1.99 8.86 15.06
C PHE A 34 -3.27 8.06 14.88
N ARG A 35 -4.08 7.89 15.94
CA ARG A 35 -5.24 6.99 15.94
C ARG A 35 -6.22 7.24 14.79
N ASN A 36 -6.45 8.47 14.40
CA ASN A 36 -7.39 8.81 13.34
C ASN A 36 -6.84 8.39 11.96
N ALA A 37 -5.54 8.62 11.72
CA ALA A 37 -4.89 8.16 10.50
C ALA A 37 -4.86 6.61 10.44
N ALA A 38 -4.52 5.96 11.55
CA ALA A 38 -4.54 4.50 11.64
C ALA A 38 -5.94 3.93 11.39
N ALA A 39 -7.00 4.54 11.97
CA ALA A 39 -8.39 4.15 11.75
C ALA A 39 -8.82 4.35 10.28
N THR A 40 -8.41 5.45 9.64
CA THR A 40 -8.72 5.70 8.22
C THR A 40 -8.09 4.63 7.32
N VAL A 41 -6.83 4.28 7.58
CA VAL A 41 -6.17 3.21 6.82
C VAL A 41 -6.82 1.86 7.09
N ALA A 42 -7.21 1.57 8.34
CA ALA A 42 -7.95 0.35 8.68
C ALA A 42 -9.27 0.27 7.92
N ALA A 43 -10.03 1.37 7.81
CA ALA A 43 -11.27 1.41 7.05
C ALA A 43 -11.06 1.12 5.54
N ILE A 44 -9.92 1.54 4.96
CA ILE A 44 -9.55 1.19 3.58
C ILE A 44 -9.33 -0.33 3.45
N TYR A 45 -8.67 -0.97 4.43
CA TYR A 45 -8.48 -2.40 4.44
C TYR A 45 -9.80 -3.16 4.58
N ASP A 46 -10.68 -2.72 5.49
CA ASP A 46 -12.00 -3.32 5.66
C ASP A 46 -12.84 -3.19 4.38
N MET A 47 -12.83 -2.03 3.71
CA MET A 47 -13.49 -1.83 2.44
C MET A 47 -12.97 -2.79 1.35
N LYS A 48 -11.66 -3.03 1.28
CA LYS A 48 -11.06 -3.98 0.34
C LYS A 48 -11.42 -5.43 0.66
N ALA A 49 -11.52 -5.76 1.94
CA ALA A 49 -11.84 -7.11 2.43
C ALA A 49 -13.33 -7.43 2.35
N ASP A 50 -14.20 -6.42 2.22
CA ASP A 50 -15.64 -6.59 2.11
C ASP A 50 -15.98 -7.43 0.87
N PRO A 51 -16.73 -8.55 1.03
CA PRO A 51 -17.18 -9.36 -0.09
C PRO A 51 -17.94 -8.58 -1.18
N ALA A 52 -18.67 -7.53 -0.82
CA ALA A 52 -19.40 -6.69 -1.77
C ALA A 52 -18.46 -5.91 -2.72
N ASN A 53 -17.23 -5.64 -2.30
CA ASN A 53 -16.25 -4.89 -3.08
C ASN A 53 -15.20 -5.79 -3.76
N ARG A 54 -15.32 -7.10 -3.58
CA ARG A 54 -14.33 -8.09 -3.97
C ARG A 54 -13.89 -7.97 -5.44
N ASP A 55 -14.85 -7.85 -6.35
CA ASP A 55 -14.55 -7.84 -7.78
C ASP A 55 -13.99 -6.49 -8.26
N THR A 56 -14.27 -5.43 -7.51
CA THR A 56 -13.80 -4.07 -7.83
C THR A 56 -12.42 -3.78 -7.20
N LEU A 57 -12.22 -4.18 -5.94
CA LEU A 57 -11.04 -3.81 -5.16
C LEU A 57 -9.97 -4.91 -5.10
N SER A 58 -10.21 -6.05 -5.77
CA SER A 58 -9.23 -7.13 -5.82
C SER A 58 -9.22 -7.85 -7.16
N TYR A 59 -8.19 -8.66 -7.37
CA TYR A 59 -8.03 -9.53 -8.55
C TYR A 59 -7.38 -10.85 -8.16
N GLU A 60 -7.47 -11.83 -9.03
CA GLU A 60 -6.82 -13.14 -8.85
C GLU A 60 -5.58 -13.25 -9.75
N GLU A 61 -4.47 -13.65 -9.16
CA GLU A 61 -3.21 -13.94 -9.86
C GLU A 61 -2.42 -14.97 -9.03
N ASP A 62 -1.71 -15.88 -9.69
CA ASP A 62 -0.85 -16.90 -9.07
C ASP A 62 -1.56 -17.75 -7.98
N GLY A 63 -2.86 -18.02 -8.16
CA GLY A 63 -3.67 -18.79 -7.20
C GLY A 63 -4.04 -18.05 -5.92
N GLY A 64 -3.77 -16.75 -5.82
CA GLY A 64 -4.10 -15.88 -4.73
C GLY A 64 -4.99 -14.70 -5.12
N ARG A 65 -5.63 -14.09 -4.13
CA ARG A 65 -6.38 -12.85 -4.29
C ARG A 65 -5.61 -11.68 -3.72
N HIS A 66 -5.45 -10.64 -4.53
CA HIS A 66 -4.61 -9.49 -4.25
C HIS A 66 -5.39 -8.18 -4.38
N SER A 67 -4.94 -7.13 -3.68
CA SER A 67 -5.49 -5.79 -3.81
C SER A 67 -5.31 -5.25 -5.22
N ILE A 68 -6.34 -4.58 -5.74
CA ILE A 68 -6.35 -3.94 -7.06
C ILE A 68 -5.15 -2.98 -7.28
N TYR A 69 -4.55 -2.46 -6.20
CA TYR A 69 -3.36 -1.60 -6.28
C TYR A 69 -2.14 -2.26 -6.91
N PHE A 70 -2.04 -3.58 -6.77
CA PHE A 70 -0.93 -4.37 -7.29
C PHE A 70 -1.23 -5.00 -8.65
N LEU A 71 -2.40 -4.76 -9.23
CA LEU A 71 -2.72 -5.22 -10.58
C LEU A 71 -1.76 -4.59 -11.59
N ARG A 72 -1.03 -5.42 -12.32
CA ARG A 72 -0.21 -4.99 -13.48
C ARG A 72 -1.13 -4.81 -14.69
N PRO A 73 -1.51 -3.58 -15.07
CA PRO A 73 -2.48 -3.37 -16.13
C PRO A 73 -1.87 -3.78 -17.48
N ARG A 74 -2.53 -4.68 -18.19
CA ARG A 74 -2.17 -5.15 -19.54
C ARG A 74 -3.16 -4.66 -20.58
N THR A 75 -4.35 -4.27 -20.16
CA THR A 75 -5.45 -3.83 -21.00
C THR A 75 -5.98 -2.48 -20.54
N ARG A 76 -6.79 -1.85 -21.38
CA ARG A 76 -7.52 -0.64 -21.00
C ARG A 76 -8.50 -0.90 -19.86
N ASP A 77 -9.11 -2.08 -19.84
CA ASP A 77 -10.06 -2.47 -18.80
C ASP A 77 -9.36 -2.61 -17.43
N ASP A 78 -8.13 -3.14 -17.40
CA ASP A 78 -7.33 -3.19 -16.16
C ASP A 78 -7.08 -1.79 -15.60
N LEU A 79 -6.74 -0.82 -16.47
CA LEU A 79 -6.56 0.56 -16.06
C LEU A 79 -7.86 1.16 -15.52
N GLN A 80 -8.98 0.87 -16.17
CA GLN A 80 -10.30 1.34 -15.73
C GLN A 80 -10.68 0.75 -14.37
N ARG A 81 -10.43 -0.54 -14.15
CA ARG A 81 -10.65 -1.21 -12.86
C ARG A 81 -9.83 -0.55 -11.75
N ARG A 82 -8.55 -0.26 -12.00
CA ARG A 82 -7.71 0.47 -11.04
C ARG A 82 -8.26 1.86 -10.73
N MET A 83 -8.72 2.59 -11.75
CA MET A 83 -9.33 3.91 -11.56
C MET A 83 -10.59 3.86 -10.69
N VAL A 84 -11.45 2.85 -10.89
CA VAL A 84 -12.65 2.66 -10.06
C VAL A 84 -12.25 2.38 -8.61
N GLY A 85 -11.30 1.48 -8.37
CA GLY A 85 -10.79 1.21 -7.02
C GLY A 85 -10.21 2.44 -6.35
N HIS A 86 -9.41 3.23 -7.08
CA HIS A 86 -8.85 4.48 -6.56
C HIS A 86 -9.93 5.50 -6.21
N ARG A 87 -10.95 5.62 -7.05
CA ARG A 87 -12.10 6.49 -6.80
C ARG A 87 -12.84 6.09 -5.52
N MET A 88 -13.10 4.80 -5.29
CA MET A 88 -13.77 4.33 -4.07
C MET A 88 -12.99 4.72 -2.81
N ILE A 89 -11.67 4.67 -2.85
CA ILE A 89 -10.84 5.10 -1.72
C ILE A 89 -10.87 6.62 -1.54
N ALA A 90 -10.83 7.37 -2.63
CA ALA A 90 -10.95 8.81 -2.57
C ALA A 90 -12.31 9.23 -1.97
N GLU A 91 -13.40 8.55 -2.34
CA GLU A 91 -14.73 8.76 -1.78
C GLU A 91 -14.78 8.43 -0.28
N LEU A 92 -14.24 7.28 0.14
CA LEU A 92 -14.16 6.90 1.56
C LEU A 92 -13.36 7.91 2.39
N THR A 93 -12.34 8.49 1.83
CA THR A 93 -11.41 9.40 2.53
C THR A 93 -11.66 10.87 2.24
N PHE A 94 -12.78 11.22 1.61
CA PHE A 94 -13.14 12.60 1.24
C PHE A 94 -12.03 13.31 0.43
N GLY A 95 -11.32 12.56 -0.39
CA GLY A 95 -10.19 13.06 -1.19
C GLY A 95 -8.89 13.29 -0.42
N MET A 96 -8.85 13.07 0.89
CA MET A 96 -7.64 13.28 1.71
C MET A 96 -6.51 12.32 1.35
N PHE A 97 -6.82 11.11 0.90
CA PHE A 97 -5.87 10.12 0.40
C PHE A 97 -5.78 10.13 -1.14
N GLY A 98 -5.59 11.29 -1.75
CA GLY A 98 -5.53 11.42 -3.21
C GLY A 98 -4.34 10.73 -3.88
N ARG A 99 -3.31 10.34 -3.12
CA ARG A 99 -2.12 9.65 -3.63
C ARG A 99 -1.83 8.31 -2.96
N SER A 100 -2.41 8.05 -1.82
CA SER A 100 -2.08 6.88 -1.00
C SER A 100 -3.31 5.98 -0.88
N PRO A 101 -3.18 4.69 -0.73
CA PRO A 101 -1.97 3.86 -0.83
C PRO A 101 -1.57 3.51 -2.27
N ASP A 102 -2.41 3.81 -3.25
CA ASP A 102 -2.22 3.39 -4.65
C ASP A 102 -0.98 4.02 -5.30
N HIS A 103 -0.64 5.25 -4.97
CA HIS A 103 0.47 5.97 -5.61
C HIS A 103 1.80 5.20 -5.55
N VAL A 104 2.20 4.74 -4.37
CA VAL A 104 3.47 4.01 -4.21
C VAL A 104 3.36 2.58 -4.72
N ALA A 105 2.22 1.92 -4.51
CA ALA A 105 1.95 0.62 -5.10
C ALA A 105 2.03 0.69 -6.64
N SER A 106 1.55 1.78 -7.25
CA SER A 106 1.64 2.02 -8.69
C SER A 106 3.07 2.17 -9.19
N PHE A 107 3.95 2.85 -8.43
CA PHE A 107 5.37 2.93 -8.79
C PHE A 107 6.01 1.55 -8.85
N VAL A 108 5.89 0.78 -7.79
CA VAL A 108 6.49 -0.56 -7.73
C VAL A 108 5.89 -1.48 -8.77
N THR A 109 4.57 -1.43 -8.94
CA THR A 109 3.85 -2.23 -9.95
C THR A 109 4.30 -1.86 -11.37
N GLY A 110 4.42 -0.57 -11.67
CA GLY A 110 4.89 -0.10 -12.97
C GLY A 110 6.32 -0.54 -13.28
N MET A 111 7.23 -0.43 -12.30
CA MET A 111 8.60 -0.94 -12.45
C MET A 111 8.61 -2.47 -12.65
N ALA A 112 7.77 -3.21 -11.94
CA ALA A 112 7.68 -4.66 -12.06
C ALA A 112 7.07 -5.14 -13.40
N MET A 113 6.44 -4.25 -14.18
CA MET A 113 5.98 -4.56 -15.53
C MET A 113 7.12 -4.59 -16.56
N LYS A 114 8.21 -3.87 -16.31
CA LYS A 114 9.36 -3.78 -17.21
C LYS A 114 10.68 -3.76 -16.42
N PRO A 115 11.02 -4.84 -15.73
CA PRO A 115 12.18 -4.90 -14.85
C PRO A 115 13.51 -4.77 -15.60
N ASP A 116 13.55 -5.16 -16.86
CA ASP A 116 14.69 -5.02 -17.78
C ASP A 116 14.98 -3.57 -18.22
N ALA A 117 14.08 -2.64 -17.91
CA ALA A 117 14.37 -1.20 -18.09
C ALA A 117 15.32 -0.65 -17.01
N LEU A 118 15.57 -1.41 -15.93
CA LEU A 118 16.54 -1.02 -14.91
C LEU A 118 17.96 -1.23 -15.43
N PRO A 119 18.91 -0.30 -15.16
CA PRO A 119 20.29 -0.46 -15.61
C PRO A 119 20.94 -1.71 -15.01
N ALA A 120 21.74 -2.39 -15.81
CA ALA A 120 22.55 -3.52 -15.36
C ALA A 120 23.57 -3.08 -14.28
N PRO A 121 23.92 -3.97 -13.35
CA PRO A 121 23.78 -5.42 -13.36
C PRO A 121 22.43 -5.91 -12.82
N CYS A 122 21.95 -7.01 -13.38
CA CYS A 122 20.59 -7.58 -13.27
C CYS A 122 20.06 -7.91 -11.86
N ALA A 123 20.88 -7.84 -10.81
CA ALA A 123 20.43 -8.10 -9.43
C ALA A 123 19.29 -7.17 -8.98
N HIS A 124 19.20 -5.98 -9.55
CA HIS A 124 18.14 -5.02 -9.21
C HIS A 124 16.77 -5.44 -9.75
N ALA A 125 16.71 -6.03 -10.95
CA ALA A 125 15.47 -6.53 -11.53
C ALA A 125 14.85 -7.66 -10.70
N ASP A 126 15.67 -8.63 -10.28
CA ASP A 126 15.23 -9.73 -9.43
C ASP A 126 14.80 -9.25 -8.04
N ASN A 127 15.52 -8.29 -7.46
CA ASN A 127 15.17 -7.68 -6.18
C ASN A 127 13.83 -6.93 -6.27
N LEU A 128 13.63 -6.17 -7.36
CA LEU A 128 12.37 -5.48 -7.61
C LEU A 128 11.20 -6.45 -7.73
N LEU A 129 11.35 -7.53 -8.50
CA LEU A 129 10.29 -8.54 -8.66
C LEU A 129 9.99 -9.28 -7.36
N ARG A 130 11.01 -9.59 -6.55
CA ARG A 130 10.82 -10.18 -5.21
C ARG A 130 10.09 -9.22 -4.29
N TYR A 131 10.48 -7.96 -4.30
CA TYR A 131 9.82 -6.92 -3.49
C TYR A 131 8.36 -6.71 -3.92
N TYR A 132 8.10 -6.62 -5.23
CA TYR A 132 6.73 -6.52 -5.75
C TYR A 132 5.87 -7.68 -5.28
N ARG A 133 6.34 -8.94 -5.41
CA ARG A 133 5.60 -10.10 -4.91
C ARG A 133 5.38 -10.01 -3.40
N HIS A 134 6.40 -9.63 -2.64
CA HIS A 134 6.28 -9.50 -1.19
C HIS A 134 5.18 -8.51 -0.78
N ILE A 135 5.16 -7.29 -1.34
CA ILE A 135 4.16 -6.29 -0.97
C ILE A 135 2.75 -6.67 -1.47
N ARG A 136 2.65 -7.28 -2.64
CA ARG A 136 1.39 -7.80 -3.21
C ARG A 136 0.80 -8.91 -2.35
N ASP A 137 1.58 -9.92 -2.03
CA ASP A 137 1.13 -11.14 -1.37
C ASP A 137 0.77 -10.89 0.11
N ASN A 138 1.41 -9.90 0.72
CA ASN A 138 1.13 -9.46 2.09
C ASN A 138 0.15 -8.29 2.17
N ASP A 139 -0.42 -7.84 1.06
CA ASP A 139 -1.29 -6.65 1.01
C ASP A 139 -0.70 -5.49 1.82
N ALA A 140 0.59 -5.20 1.58
CA ALA A 140 1.34 -4.26 2.38
C ALA A 140 0.92 -2.82 2.12
N TYR A 141 0.87 -2.01 3.19
CA TYR A 141 0.74 -0.56 3.06
C TYR A 141 2.12 0.04 2.75
N VAL A 142 2.28 0.57 1.54
CA VAL A 142 3.57 1.09 1.07
C VAL A 142 3.55 2.61 1.10
N VAL A 143 4.58 3.21 1.68
CA VAL A 143 4.73 4.66 1.77
C VAL A 143 6.01 5.12 1.08
N TYR A 144 5.98 6.34 0.58
CA TYR A 144 7.12 7.02 0.00
C TYR A 144 7.55 8.17 0.91
N ALA A 145 8.74 8.06 1.46
CA ALA A 145 9.33 9.09 2.31
C ALA A 145 10.51 9.75 1.58
N VAL A 146 10.41 11.05 1.32
CA VAL A 146 11.48 11.85 0.73
C VAL A 146 12.14 12.65 1.85
N VAL A 147 13.19 12.10 2.41
CA VAL A 147 13.97 12.76 3.45
C VAL A 147 15.42 12.88 2.98
N PRO A 148 15.89 14.08 2.61
CA PRO A 148 17.29 14.25 2.22
C PRO A 148 18.22 14.00 3.42
N PRO A 149 19.44 13.48 3.20
CA PRO A 149 20.42 13.28 4.24
C PRO A 149 20.72 14.61 4.97
N GLN A 150 20.67 14.61 6.30
CA GLN A 150 20.95 15.80 7.11
C GLN A 150 22.44 16.24 7.02
N ALA A 151 23.32 15.34 6.64
CA ALA A 151 24.77 15.60 6.51
C ALA A 151 25.15 16.51 5.33
N ALA A 152 24.20 16.88 4.48
CA ALA A 152 24.44 17.75 3.29
C ALA A 152 24.11 19.22 3.54
N ARG A 153 23.97 19.66 4.81
CA ARG A 153 23.72 21.06 5.19
C ARG A 153 24.96 21.71 5.77
#